data_07666a6483b22932740fe0becade17ad
#
_entry.id   07666a6483b22932740fe0becade17ad
#
_cell.length_a   1.000
_cell.length_b   1.000
_cell.length_c   1.000
_cell.angle_alpha   90.00
_cell.angle_beta   90.00
_cell.angle_gamma   90.00
#
_symmetry.space_group_name_H-M   'P 1'
#
loop_
_entity.id
_entity.type
_entity.pdbx_description
1 polymer ?
#
loop_
_entity_poly.entity_id
_entity_poly.type
_entity_poly.pdbx_seq_one_letter_code
_entity_poly.pdbx_strand_id
1 'polypeptide(L)'
;MKLTQLRDLVAIVEHGSLRAAARQLDIAQPLLTRSVRSLEKDLGVTLFDRQALGMTLTPAGKLFHQRASVIVNEARRARDELTQVLGEGQGEGTLVAGLSIMPHAGLLPGALPGFRRRYPNVRLQLIEGLFPDLESRLREGSVDFYLGAAPRLLPAPGLLVETLFSNTRAVVGRKGHPLSQAGSLKELASAEWATPSIDYNASEDLARLFELCGLPPPKVALQAGSAFSLMVALAQTDLLAMLPRQWEDFPLTADALQVIPVKEVLPAPDIVLIRRPDLPLTPAGEHLVDLMLRFAPAKPLLAD
;
A
#
# COMPACT_ATOMS: atom_id res chain seq x y z
N MET A 1 -15.94 4.49 29.93
CA MET A 1 -15.41 4.41 28.54
C MET A 1 -16.35 3.58 27.66
N LYS A 2 -16.76 4.09 26.48
CA LYS A 2 -17.69 3.44 25.52
C LYS A 2 -17.03 3.38 24.13
N LEU A 3 -17.39 2.39 23.31
CA LEU A 3 -16.86 2.25 21.94
C LEU A 3 -17.14 3.50 21.07
N THR A 4 -18.31 4.14 21.27
CA THR A 4 -18.64 5.40 20.59
C THR A 4 -17.66 6.52 20.91
N GLN A 5 -17.17 6.63 22.15
CA GLN A 5 -16.18 7.64 22.54
C GLN A 5 -14.81 7.38 21.89
N LEU A 6 -14.43 6.09 21.74
CA LEU A 6 -13.21 5.71 21.03
C LEU A 6 -13.30 6.05 19.53
N ARG A 7 -14.44 5.73 18.89
CA ARG A 7 -14.71 6.10 17.49
C ARG A 7 -14.64 7.61 17.29
N ASP A 8 -15.22 8.37 18.21
CA ASP A 8 -15.24 9.84 18.16
C ASP A 8 -13.83 10.43 18.27
N LEU A 9 -12.98 9.88 19.15
CA LEU A 9 -11.56 10.22 19.26
C LEU A 9 -10.82 9.96 17.94
N VAL A 10 -10.94 8.75 17.40
CA VAL A 10 -10.27 8.33 16.16
C VAL A 10 -10.68 9.24 15.00
N ALA A 11 -11.98 9.50 14.83
CA ALA A 11 -12.47 10.38 13.78
C ALA A 11 -11.94 11.82 13.88
N ILE A 12 -11.75 12.37 15.08
CA ILE A 12 -11.18 13.71 15.25
C ILE A 12 -9.73 13.74 14.77
N VAL A 13 -8.96 12.69 15.07
CA VAL A 13 -7.54 12.59 14.64
C VAL A 13 -7.44 12.42 13.13
N GLU A 14 -8.25 11.54 12.54
CA GLU A 14 -8.27 11.28 11.10
C GLU A 14 -8.67 12.51 10.27
N HIS A 15 -9.64 13.30 10.77
CA HIS A 15 -10.16 14.46 10.04
C HIS A 15 -9.56 15.79 10.48
N GLY A 16 -8.65 15.78 11.46
CA GLY A 16 -7.87 16.94 11.90
C GLY A 16 -8.65 18.02 12.64
N SER A 17 -9.99 17.92 12.75
CA SER A 17 -10.80 18.90 13.48
C SER A 17 -12.13 18.33 13.94
N LEU A 18 -12.66 18.87 15.07
CA LEU A 18 -14.00 18.54 15.59
C LEU A 18 -15.11 18.76 14.55
N ARG A 19 -15.01 19.84 13.77
CA ARG A 19 -16.04 20.16 12.75
C ARG A 19 -16.02 19.16 11.59
N ALA A 20 -14.86 18.77 11.11
CA ALA A 20 -14.73 17.80 10.03
C ALA A 20 -15.16 16.40 10.50
N ALA A 21 -14.73 15.97 11.68
CA ALA A 21 -15.15 14.71 12.28
C ALA A 21 -16.67 14.64 12.54
N ALA A 22 -17.27 15.71 13.06
CA ALA A 22 -18.70 15.77 13.28
C ALA A 22 -19.51 15.61 11.99
N ARG A 23 -19.08 16.25 10.90
CA ARG A 23 -19.68 16.05 9.56
C ARG A 23 -19.53 14.62 9.05
N GLN A 24 -18.37 14.04 9.24
CA GLN A 24 -18.11 12.66 8.81
C GLN A 24 -18.94 11.63 9.58
N LEU A 25 -19.16 11.86 10.87
CA LEU A 25 -19.94 10.99 11.74
C LEU A 25 -21.46 11.28 11.70
N ASP A 26 -21.87 12.30 10.96
CA ASP A 26 -23.25 12.79 10.88
C ASP A 26 -23.86 13.09 12.27
N ILE A 27 -23.09 13.78 13.12
CA ILE A 27 -23.50 14.21 14.45
C ILE A 27 -23.23 15.69 14.69
N ALA A 28 -23.96 16.29 15.63
CA ALA A 28 -23.71 17.68 16.00
C ALA A 28 -22.35 17.82 16.72
N GLN A 29 -21.57 18.83 16.35
CA GLN A 29 -20.24 19.08 16.94
C GLN A 29 -20.26 19.21 18.48
N PRO A 30 -21.29 19.81 19.16
CA PRO A 30 -21.34 19.80 20.61
C PRO A 30 -21.41 18.41 21.24
N LEU A 31 -22.06 17.45 20.58
CA LEU A 31 -22.11 16.05 21.06
C LEU A 31 -20.72 15.42 21.01
N LEU A 32 -20.00 15.62 19.90
CA LEU A 32 -18.63 15.14 19.76
C LEU A 32 -17.70 15.75 20.82
N THR A 33 -17.81 17.07 21.08
CA THR A 33 -17.05 17.74 22.12
C THR A 33 -17.35 17.17 23.52
N ARG A 34 -18.63 16.88 23.81
CA ARG A 34 -19.04 16.28 25.08
C ARG A 34 -18.54 14.86 25.24
N SER A 35 -18.56 14.08 24.14
CA SER A 35 -18.07 12.70 24.08
C SER A 35 -16.59 12.64 24.47
N VAL A 36 -15.73 13.47 23.84
CA VAL A 36 -14.30 13.54 24.14
C VAL A 36 -14.03 13.99 25.58
N ARG A 37 -14.71 15.06 26.06
CA ARG A 37 -14.54 15.51 27.44
C ARG A 37 -14.93 14.44 28.46
N SER A 38 -16.01 13.67 28.18
CA SER A 38 -16.39 12.55 29.04
C SER A 38 -15.33 11.45 29.04
N LEU A 39 -14.73 11.16 27.88
CA LEU A 39 -13.64 10.18 27.77
C LEU A 39 -12.40 10.64 28.58
N GLU A 40 -11.99 11.90 28.42
CA GLU A 40 -10.87 12.49 29.17
C GLU A 40 -11.10 12.45 30.68
N LYS A 41 -12.34 12.75 31.11
CA LYS A 41 -12.74 12.65 32.51
C LYS A 41 -12.69 11.21 33.03
N ASP A 42 -13.19 10.23 32.25
CA ASP A 42 -13.17 8.81 32.62
C ASP A 42 -11.73 8.29 32.78
N LEU A 43 -10.82 8.78 31.94
CA LEU A 43 -9.39 8.39 31.95
C LEU A 43 -8.54 9.20 32.93
N GLY A 44 -9.02 10.34 33.42
CA GLY A 44 -8.27 11.24 34.28
C GLY A 44 -7.10 11.97 33.59
N VAL A 45 -7.08 12.02 32.24
CA VAL A 45 -6.01 12.65 31.44
C VAL A 45 -6.58 13.44 30.29
N THR A 46 -5.88 14.49 29.88
CA THR A 46 -6.19 15.26 28.66
C THR A 46 -5.59 14.57 27.45
N LEU A 47 -6.40 14.30 26.43
CA LEU A 47 -5.99 13.64 25.21
C LEU A 47 -5.67 14.62 24.08
N PHE A 48 -6.28 15.81 24.11
CA PHE A 48 -6.08 16.83 23.08
C PHE A 48 -5.61 18.16 23.67
N ASP A 49 -4.62 18.75 23.05
CA ASP A 49 -4.25 20.15 23.20
C ASP A 49 -5.05 21.02 22.22
N ARG A 50 -5.66 22.08 22.73
CA ARG A 50 -6.37 23.06 21.92
C ARG A 50 -5.39 24.13 21.47
N GLN A 51 -5.10 24.18 20.19
CA GLN A 51 -4.30 25.23 19.58
C GLN A 51 -5.14 26.11 18.66
N ALA A 52 -4.64 27.30 18.33
CA ALA A 52 -5.33 28.24 17.44
C ALA A 52 -5.60 27.64 16.04
N LEU A 53 -4.81 26.66 15.59
CA LEU A 53 -4.89 25.99 14.31
C LEU A 53 -5.61 24.63 14.34
N GLY A 54 -6.18 24.21 15.46
CA GLY A 54 -6.91 22.94 15.55
C GLY A 54 -6.65 22.18 16.84
N MET A 55 -6.95 20.87 16.81
CA MET A 55 -6.73 19.93 17.91
C MET A 55 -5.52 19.06 17.60
N THR A 56 -4.55 19.05 18.50
CA THR A 56 -3.39 18.15 18.43
C THR A 56 -3.42 17.16 19.59
N LEU A 57 -2.93 15.95 19.39
CA LEU A 57 -2.86 14.95 20.46
C LEU A 57 -1.75 15.31 21.47
N THR A 58 -2.06 15.20 22.74
CA THR A 58 -1.04 15.16 23.81
C THR A 58 -0.20 13.86 23.69
N PRO A 59 0.94 13.72 24.42
CA PRO A 59 1.65 12.44 24.51
C PRO A 59 0.73 11.29 24.99
N ALA A 60 -0.12 11.52 25.99
CA ALA A 60 -1.12 10.56 26.45
C ALA A 60 -2.17 10.28 25.37
N GLY A 61 -2.59 11.32 24.65
CA GLY A 61 -3.51 11.19 23.51
C GLY A 61 -2.95 10.34 22.38
N LYS A 62 -1.68 10.48 22.02
CA LYS A 62 -1.01 9.66 21.00
C LYS A 62 -1.00 8.19 21.40
N LEU A 63 -0.57 7.89 22.62
CA LEU A 63 -0.54 6.53 23.14
C LEU A 63 -1.95 5.90 23.16
N PHE A 64 -2.93 6.65 23.64
CA PHE A 64 -4.30 6.17 23.74
C PHE A 64 -4.97 6.02 22.38
N HIS A 65 -4.71 6.95 21.43
CA HIS A 65 -5.23 6.88 20.07
C HIS A 65 -4.82 5.58 19.36
N GLN A 66 -3.56 5.16 19.46
CA GLN A 66 -3.11 3.90 18.86
C GLN A 66 -3.94 2.70 19.35
N ARG A 67 -4.23 2.63 20.67
CA ARG A 67 -5.06 1.56 21.24
C ARG A 67 -6.53 1.69 20.86
N ALA A 68 -7.04 2.92 20.87
CA ALA A 68 -8.43 3.21 20.48
C ALA A 68 -8.69 2.82 19.02
N SER A 69 -7.77 3.13 18.12
CA SER A 69 -7.83 2.76 16.70
C SER A 69 -7.92 1.24 16.51
N VAL A 70 -7.09 0.47 17.22
CA VAL A 70 -7.16 -1.00 17.18
C VAL A 70 -8.54 -1.50 17.62
N ILE A 71 -9.06 -1.01 18.74
CA ILE A 71 -10.36 -1.45 19.29
C ILE A 71 -11.51 -1.11 18.32
N VAL A 72 -11.52 0.10 17.77
CA VAL A 72 -12.54 0.56 16.82
C VAL A 72 -12.52 -0.25 15.54
N ASN A 73 -11.33 -0.45 14.97
CA ASN A 73 -11.17 -1.21 13.74
C ASN A 73 -11.53 -2.68 13.94
N GLU A 74 -11.17 -3.27 15.08
CA GLU A 74 -11.52 -4.66 15.39
C GLU A 74 -13.02 -4.85 15.58
N ALA A 75 -13.70 -3.92 16.26
CA ALA A 75 -15.16 -3.96 16.38
C ALA A 75 -15.86 -3.81 15.02
N ARG A 76 -15.28 -3.05 14.07
CA ARG A 76 -15.76 -2.95 12.70
C ARG A 76 -15.58 -4.30 11.98
N ARG A 77 -14.37 -4.86 12.02
CA ARG A 77 -14.04 -6.13 11.34
C ARG A 77 -14.91 -7.28 11.82
N ALA A 78 -15.09 -7.41 13.14
CA ALA A 78 -15.96 -8.44 13.69
C ALA A 78 -17.40 -8.35 13.16
N ARG A 79 -17.92 -7.14 12.95
CA ARG A 79 -19.24 -6.95 12.33
C ARG A 79 -19.21 -7.30 10.84
N ASP A 80 -18.21 -6.83 10.11
CA ASP A 80 -18.05 -7.09 8.68
C ASP A 80 -17.93 -8.60 8.41
N GLU A 81 -17.17 -9.32 9.22
CA GLU A 81 -17.02 -10.77 9.15
C GLU A 81 -18.35 -11.50 9.35
N LEU A 82 -19.11 -11.15 10.38
CA LEU A 82 -20.43 -11.73 10.62
C LEU A 82 -21.36 -11.53 9.43
N THR A 83 -21.42 -10.32 8.85
CA THR A 83 -22.29 -10.06 7.70
C THR A 83 -21.83 -10.82 6.46
N GLN A 84 -20.53 -10.98 6.25
CA GLN A 84 -19.97 -11.72 5.12
C GLN A 84 -20.19 -13.22 5.24
N VAL A 85 -20.10 -13.79 6.45
CA VAL A 85 -20.38 -15.21 6.70
C VAL A 85 -21.87 -15.50 6.57
N LEU A 86 -22.73 -14.74 7.24
CA LEU A 86 -24.18 -14.96 7.25
C LEU A 86 -24.84 -14.60 5.92
N GLY A 87 -24.29 -13.66 5.18
CA GLY A 87 -24.81 -13.20 3.90
C GLY A 87 -24.38 -14.02 2.69
N GLU A 88 -23.70 -15.15 2.87
CA GLU A 88 -23.22 -16.02 1.77
C GLU A 88 -22.48 -15.25 0.66
N GLY A 89 -21.73 -14.22 1.04
CA GLY A 89 -21.02 -13.30 0.13
C GLY A 89 -21.81 -12.09 -0.32
N GLN A 90 -23.07 -11.95 0.07
CA GLN A 90 -23.86 -10.71 -0.10
C GLN A 90 -23.68 -9.74 1.06
N GLY A 91 -22.87 -10.11 2.09
CA GLY A 91 -22.62 -9.27 3.25
C GLY A 91 -21.92 -7.97 2.90
N GLU A 92 -22.22 -6.95 3.69
CA GLU A 92 -21.62 -5.63 3.59
C GLU A 92 -20.30 -5.57 4.38
N GLY A 93 -19.54 -4.52 4.21
CA GLY A 93 -18.32 -4.25 4.96
C GLY A 93 -17.30 -3.44 4.16
N THR A 94 -16.16 -3.22 4.77
CA THR A 94 -15.03 -2.54 4.12
C THR A 94 -13.78 -3.40 4.23
N LEU A 95 -13.15 -3.65 3.09
CA LEU A 95 -11.84 -4.28 2.99
C LEU A 95 -10.82 -3.23 2.54
N VAL A 96 -9.76 -3.04 3.31
CA VAL A 96 -8.69 -2.07 3.03
C VAL A 96 -7.39 -2.82 2.73
N ALA A 97 -6.96 -2.83 1.48
CA ALA A 97 -5.74 -3.48 1.03
C ALA A 97 -4.65 -2.45 0.72
N GLY A 98 -3.48 -2.61 1.34
CA GLY A 98 -2.26 -1.91 0.96
C GLY A 98 -1.53 -2.69 -0.13
N LEU A 99 -1.25 -2.08 -1.26
CA LEU A 99 -0.63 -2.74 -2.40
C LEU A 99 0.57 -1.94 -2.91
N SER A 100 1.69 -2.61 -3.18
CA SER A 100 2.77 -1.97 -3.95
C SER A 100 2.47 -1.95 -5.45
N ILE A 101 3.33 -1.31 -6.22
CA ILE A 101 3.17 -1.15 -7.68
C ILE A 101 2.99 -2.50 -8.41
N MET A 102 3.76 -3.54 -8.00
CA MET A 102 3.70 -4.85 -8.67
C MET A 102 2.32 -5.50 -8.58
N PRO A 103 1.71 -5.69 -7.40
CA PRO A 103 0.36 -6.23 -7.30
C PRO A 103 -0.71 -5.40 -8.04
N HIS A 104 -0.58 -4.08 -8.08
CA HIS A 104 -1.49 -3.24 -8.85
C HIS A 104 -1.49 -3.54 -10.34
N ALA A 105 -0.30 -3.71 -10.93
CA ALA A 105 -0.17 -3.96 -12.36
C ALA A 105 -0.38 -5.45 -12.72
N GLY A 106 0.17 -6.36 -11.92
CA GLY A 106 0.27 -7.77 -12.30
C GLY A 106 -0.81 -8.69 -11.72
N LEU A 107 -1.42 -8.34 -10.59
CA LEU A 107 -2.34 -9.26 -9.89
C LEU A 107 -3.79 -8.73 -9.84
N LEU A 108 -3.93 -7.46 -9.47
CA LEU A 108 -5.24 -6.84 -9.24
C LEU A 108 -6.15 -6.84 -10.49
N PRO A 109 -5.68 -6.56 -11.71
CA PRO A 109 -6.54 -6.54 -12.88
C PRO A 109 -7.28 -7.87 -13.12
N GLY A 110 -6.60 -8.99 -12.93
CA GLY A 110 -7.20 -10.32 -13.04
C GLY A 110 -8.12 -10.68 -11.88
N ALA A 111 -7.76 -10.26 -10.67
CA ALA A 111 -8.49 -10.59 -9.45
C ALA A 111 -9.79 -9.77 -9.26
N LEU A 112 -9.77 -8.49 -9.63
CA LEU A 112 -10.84 -7.55 -9.32
C LEU A 112 -12.23 -7.94 -9.87
N PRO A 113 -12.39 -8.43 -11.11
CA PRO A 113 -13.69 -8.86 -11.61
C PRO A 113 -14.30 -10.03 -10.81
N GLY A 114 -13.47 -11.01 -10.44
CA GLY A 114 -13.87 -12.14 -9.60
C GLY A 114 -14.30 -11.71 -8.21
N PHE A 115 -13.52 -10.83 -7.60
CA PHE A 115 -13.83 -10.26 -6.29
C PHE A 115 -15.17 -9.51 -6.30
N ARG A 116 -15.36 -8.58 -7.25
CA ARG A 116 -16.59 -7.78 -7.36
C ARG A 116 -17.84 -8.63 -7.61
N ARG A 117 -17.71 -9.73 -8.33
CA ARG A 117 -18.81 -10.66 -8.56
C ARG A 117 -19.19 -11.42 -7.29
N ARG A 118 -18.21 -11.82 -6.47
CA ARG A 118 -18.45 -12.60 -5.24
C ARG A 118 -18.88 -11.73 -4.06
N TYR A 119 -18.33 -10.51 -3.96
CA TYR A 119 -18.58 -9.56 -2.87
C TYR A 119 -19.04 -8.19 -3.43
N PRO A 120 -20.23 -8.09 -4.05
CA PRO A 120 -20.69 -6.86 -4.70
C PRO A 120 -20.92 -5.70 -3.71
N ASN A 121 -21.28 -6.01 -2.46
CA ASN A 121 -21.64 -5.03 -1.43
C ASN A 121 -20.45 -4.68 -0.52
N VAL A 122 -19.32 -5.36 -0.63
CA VAL A 122 -18.10 -5.01 0.11
C VAL A 122 -17.42 -3.83 -0.57
N ARG A 123 -17.18 -2.77 0.20
CA ARG A 123 -16.39 -1.62 -0.23
C ARG A 123 -14.91 -1.98 -0.18
N LEU A 124 -14.29 -2.12 -1.34
CA LEU A 124 -12.85 -2.32 -1.45
C LEU A 124 -12.14 -0.95 -1.50
N GLN A 125 -11.23 -0.71 -0.56
CA GLN A 125 -10.32 0.43 -0.54
C GLN A 125 -8.92 -0.06 -0.86
N LEU A 126 -8.31 0.53 -1.89
CA LEU A 126 -6.96 0.23 -2.33
C LEU A 126 -6.06 1.41 -1.97
N ILE A 127 -4.95 1.12 -1.31
CA ILE A 127 -3.95 2.11 -0.92
C ILE A 127 -2.65 1.71 -1.59
N GLU A 128 -2.17 2.55 -2.51
CA GLU A 128 -0.86 2.38 -3.09
C GLU A 128 0.22 2.83 -2.10
N GLY A 129 1.24 2.00 -1.90
CA GLY A 129 2.36 2.34 -1.04
C GLY A 129 3.29 1.16 -0.81
N LEU A 130 4.41 1.43 -0.15
CA LEU A 130 5.31 0.41 0.36
C LEU A 130 5.05 0.14 1.84
N PHE A 131 5.55 -0.99 2.32
CA PHE A 131 5.28 -1.44 3.67
C PHE A 131 5.65 -0.43 4.76
N PRO A 132 6.82 0.26 4.76
CA PRO A 132 7.17 1.22 5.81
C PRO A 132 6.09 2.29 6.05
N ASP A 133 5.48 2.80 4.98
CA ASP A 133 4.42 3.82 5.06
C ASP A 133 3.09 3.26 5.59
N LEU A 134 2.89 1.96 5.43
CA LEU A 134 1.64 1.27 5.79
C LEU A 134 1.74 0.51 7.12
N GLU A 135 2.95 0.41 7.72
CA GLU A 135 3.15 -0.39 8.93
C GLU A 135 2.27 0.06 10.09
N SER A 136 2.22 1.37 10.41
CA SER A 136 1.38 1.89 11.49
C SER A 136 -0.09 1.58 11.25
N ARG A 137 -0.55 1.74 10.02
CA ARG A 137 -1.95 1.47 9.61
C ARG A 137 -2.33 0.00 9.71
N LEU A 138 -1.40 -0.91 9.38
CA LEU A 138 -1.57 -2.34 9.60
C LEU A 138 -1.68 -2.67 11.09
N ARG A 139 -0.79 -2.10 11.91
CA ARG A 139 -0.80 -2.29 13.36
C ARG A 139 -2.07 -1.76 14.03
N GLU A 140 -2.56 -0.62 13.57
CA GLU A 140 -3.80 0.01 14.05
C GLU A 140 -5.06 -0.65 13.47
N GLY A 141 -4.91 -1.54 12.47
CA GLY A 141 -6.03 -2.24 11.82
C GLY A 141 -6.86 -1.38 10.86
N SER A 142 -6.37 -0.21 10.48
CA SER A 142 -6.97 0.63 9.43
C SER A 142 -6.62 0.14 8.02
N VAL A 143 -5.61 -0.73 7.89
CA VAL A 143 -5.31 -1.55 6.71
C VAL A 143 -5.41 -3.02 7.14
N ASP A 144 -6.10 -3.84 6.36
CA ASP A 144 -6.34 -5.23 6.70
C ASP A 144 -5.13 -6.11 6.38
N PHE A 145 -4.50 -5.87 5.24
CA PHE A 145 -3.25 -6.52 4.83
C PHE A 145 -2.45 -5.64 3.88
N TYR A 146 -1.15 -5.93 3.78
CA TYR A 146 -0.27 -5.43 2.74
C TYR A 146 0.14 -6.60 1.84
N LEU A 147 0.07 -6.40 0.53
CA LEU A 147 0.61 -7.32 -0.47
C LEU A 147 1.55 -6.52 -1.38
N GLY A 148 2.83 -6.89 -1.41
CA GLY A 148 3.80 -6.08 -2.15
C GLY A 148 5.23 -6.47 -1.92
N ALA A 149 6.13 -5.57 -2.31
CA ALA A 149 7.57 -5.76 -2.17
C ALA A 149 7.97 -5.96 -0.70
N ALA A 150 8.79 -6.97 -0.44
CA ALA A 150 9.32 -7.25 0.89
C ALA A 150 10.11 -6.06 1.43
N PRO A 151 9.92 -5.66 2.69
CA PRO A 151 10.72 -4.61 3.30
C PRO A 151 12.18 -5.07 3.49
N ARG A 152 13.14 -4.16 3.37
CA ARG A 152 14.56 -4.46 3.62
C ARG A 152 14.82 -4.92 5.05
N LEU A 153 14.13 -4.28 6.00
CA LEU A 153 14.17 -4.64 7.41
C LEU A 153 12.86 -5.35 7.75
N LEU A 154 12.96 -6.48 8.41
CA LEU A 154 11.76 -7.15 8.92
C LEU A 154 10.99 -6.20 9.83
N PRO A 155 9.65 -6.20 9.77
CA PRO A 155 8.84 -5.39 10.67
C PRO A 155 9.10 -5.78 12.12
N ALA A 156 8.94 -4.82 13.02
CA ALA A 156 8.97 -5.09 14.44
C ALA A 156 7.95 -6.18 14.82
N PRO A 157 8.14 -6.92 15.93
CA PRO A 157 7.24 -7.99 16.34
C PRO A 157 5.76 -7.59 16.33
N GLY A 158 4.87 -8.53 16.02
CA GLY A 158 3.41 -8.33 15.96
C GLY A 158 2.85 -8.18 14.54
N LEU A 159 3.63 -8.49 13.52
CA LEU A 159 3.16 -8.69 12.15
C LEU A 159 3.69 -10.02 11.60
N LEU A 160 2.86 -10.72 10.86
CA LEU A 160 3.21 -11.93 10.12
C LEU A 160 3.62 -11.52 8.71
N VAL A 161 4.79 -11.97 8.28
CA VAL A 161 5.30 -11.78 6.93
C VAL A 161 5.37 -13.14 6.25
N GLU A 162 4.65 -13.29 5.17
CA GLU A 162 4.63 -14.50 4.35
C GLU A 162 5.17 -14.20 2.96
N THR A 163 6.26 -14.85 2.57
CA THR A 163 6.82 -14.71 1.21
C THR A 163 5.98 -15.52 0.24
N LEU A 164 5.45 -14.86 -0.76
CA LEU A 164 4.55 -15.44 -1.76
C LEU A 164 5.32 -15.97 -2.97
N PHE A 165 6.16 -15.11 -3.57
CA PHE A 165 6.98 -15.47 -4.73
C PHE A 165 8.10 -14.46 -4.96
N SER A 166 9.14 -14.90 -5.67
CA SER A 166 10.24 -14.03 -6.11
C SER A 166 9.82 -13.22 -7.32
N ASN A 167 10.32 -11.99 -7.40
CA ASN A 167 9.98 -11.06 -8.46
C ASN A 167 11.23 -10.67 -9.27
N THR A 168 11.02 -10.13 -10.46
CA THR A 168 12.06 -9.58 -11.33
C THR A 168 11.66 -8.20 -11.84
N ARG A 169 12.65 -7.40 -12.20
CA ARG A 169 12.43 -6.10 -12.83
C ARG A 169 12.83 -6.13 -14.30
N ALA A 170 12.33 -5.17 -15.04
CA ALA A 170 12.72 -4.86 -16.41
C ALA A 170 13.06 -3.37 -16.52
N VAL A 171 13.87 -3.00 -17.49
CA VAL A 171 14.00 -1.60 -17.90
C VAL A 171 12.82 -1.26 -18.79
N VAL A 172 12.12 -0.18 -18.46
CA VAL A 172 10.93 0.27 -19.18
C VAL A 172 11.15 1.70 -19.66
N GLY A 173 10.77 1.97 -20.90
CA GLY A 173 10.73 3.30 -21.51
C GLY A 173 9.49 3.44 -22.38
N ARG A 174 9.28 4.62 -22.98
CA ARG A 174 8.18 4.81 -23.93
C ARG A 174 8.32 3.95 -25.18
N LYS A 175 7.20 3.66 -25.85
CA LYS A 175 7.25 3.07 -27.20
C LYS A 175 8.02 3.98 -28.16
N GLY A 176 8.86 3.38 -28.97
CA GLY A 176 9.75 4.12 -29.89
C GLY A 176 10.86 4.92 -29.17
N HIS A 177 11.24 4.51 -27.96
CA HIS A 177 12.39 5.09 -27.26
C HIS A 177 13.67 4.94 -28.09
N PRO A 178 14.55 5.97 -28.18
CA PRO A 178 15.79 5.90 -28.98
C PRO A 178 16.67 4.68 -28.64
N LEU A 179 16.68 4.27 -27.36
CA LEU A 179 17.46 3.12 -26.88
C LEU A 179 16.62 1.82 -26.74
N SER A 180 15.52 1.70 -27.47
CA SER A 180 14.60 0.56 -27.37
C SER A 180 15.22 -0.78 -27.75
N GLN A 181 16.33 -0.77 -28.49
CA GLN A 181 17.05 -1.96 -28.92
C GLN A 181 18.34 -2.22 -28.12
N ALA A 182 18.56 -1.48 -27.04
CA ALA A 182 19.71 -1.68 -26.18
C ALA A 182 19.67 -3.08 -25.55
N GLY A 183 20.74 -3.85 -25.72
CA GLY A 183 20.87 -5.21 -25.20
C GLY A 183 21.60 -5.29 -23.86
N SER A 184 22.03 -4.16 -23.29
CA SER A 184 22.78 -4.13 -22.03
C SER A 184 22.63 -2.81 -21.28
N LEU A 185 22.83 -2.84 -19.95
CA LEU A 185 22.86 -1.62 -19.12
C LEU A 185 23.99 -0.68 -19.54
N LYS A 186 25.08 -1.21 -20.11
CA LYS A 186 26.17 -0.39 -20.63
C LYS A 186 25.72 0.55 -21.74
N GLU A 187 24.84 0.12 -22.61
CA GLU A 187 24.27 0.93 -23.68
C GLU A 187 23.29 1.99 -23.15
N LEU A 188 22.79 1.81 -21.94
CA LEU A 188 21.90 2.73 -21.22
C LEU A 188 22.65 3.66 -20.25
N ALA A 189 23.98 3.61 -20.21
CA ALA A 189 24.78 4.34 -19.21
C ALA A 189 24.62 5.86 -19.30
N SER A 190 24.32 6.42 -20.48
CA SER A 190 24.08 7.85 -20.69
C SER A 190 22.60 8.28 -20.59
N ALA A 191 21.68 7.34 -20.40
CA ALA A 191 20.26 7.61 -20.29
C ALA A 191 19.91 8.31 -18.98
N GLU A 192 18.82 9.06 -19.00
CA GLU A 192 18.23 9.64 -17.80
C GLU A 192 17.16 8.70 -17.26
N TRP A 193 17.07 8.64 -15.92
CA TRP A 193 16.21 7.68 -15.23
C TRP A 193 15.14 8.35 -14.38
N ALA A 194 14.00 7.71 -14.30
CA ALA A 194 12.94 7.99 -13.32
C ALA A 194 12.87 6.88 -12.28
N THR A 195 12.66 7.25 -11.02
CA THR A 195 12.50 6.29 -9.93
C THR A 195 11.27 6.60 -9.10
N PRO A 196 10.59 5.60 -8.51
CA PRO A 196 9.60 5.88 -7.48
C PRO A 196 10.29 6.53 -6.27
N SER A 197 9.69 7.59 -5.70
CA SER A 197 10.21 8.33 -4.55
C SER A 197 9.68 7.77 -3.22
N ILE A 198 9.53 6.48 -3.12
CA ILE A 198 9.04 5.87 -1.90
C ILE A 198 10.26 5.26 -1.20
N ASP A 199 10.20 5.08 0.12
CA ASP A 199 11.25 4.69 1.08
C ASP A 199 12.16 3.50 0.74
N TYR A 200 11.91 2.79 -0.33
CA TYR A 200 12.95 2.00 -0.94
C TYR A 200 13.81 2.97 -1.75
N ASN A 201 15.03 3.05 -1.41
CA ASN A 201 16.04 3.80 -2.13
C ASN A 201 16.17 3.26 -3.56
N ALA A 202 15.06 3.38 -4.36
CA ALA A 202 15.03 2.89 -5.72
C ALA A 202 16.17 3.50 -6.54
N SER A 203 16.57 4.71 -6.21
CA SER A 203 17.75 5.36 -6.77
C SER A 203 19.05 4.68 -6.33
N GLU A 204 19.17 4.25 -5.08
CA GLU A 204 20.34 3.50 -4.58
C GLU A 204 20.38 2.08 -5.14
N ASP A 205 19.24 1.40 -5.27
CA ASP A 205 19.17 0.08 -5.90
C ASP A 205 19.62 0.15 -7.36
N LEU A 206 19.18 1.19 -8.08
CA LEU A 206 19.60 1.43 -9.45
C LEU A 206 21.10 1.75 -9.52
N ALA A 207 21.60 2.63 -8.65
CA ALA A 207 23.03 2.98 -8.59
C ALA A 207 23.89 1.76 -8.27
N ARG A 208 23.48 0.94 -7.31
CA ARG A 208 24.17 -0.30 -6.95
C ARG A 208 24.22 -1.31 -8.08
N LEU A 209 23.14 -1.41 -8.87
CA LEU A 209 23.11 -2.27 -10.04
C LEU A 209 24.14 -1.83 -11.08
N PHE A 210 24.22 -0.52 -11.34
CA PHE A 210 25.22 0.05 -12.24
C PHE A 210 26.64 -0.20 -11.74
N GLU A 211 26.89 0.00 -10.45
CA GLU A 211 28.18 -0.30 -9.80
C GLU A 211 28.57 -1.78 -9.97
N LEU A 212 27.65 -2.71 -9.74
CA LEU A 212 27.88 -4.15 -9.94
C LEU A 212 28.21 -4.50 -11.38
N CYS A 213 27.74 -3.70 -12.35
CA CYS A 213 28.06 -3.82 -13.75
C CYS A 213 29.33 -3.05 -14.16
N GLY A 214 30.03 -2.40 -13.22
CA GLY A 214 31.21 -1.58 -13.49
C GLY A 214 30.88 -0.28 -14.26
N LEU A 215 29.66 0.22 -14.14
CA LEU A 215 29.18 1.42 -14.82
C LEU A 215 29.15 2.63 -13.86
N PRO A 216 29.26 3.86 -14.38
CA PRO A 216 29.08 5.07 -13.57
C PRO A 216 27.63 5.13 -13.04
N PRO A 217 27.40 5.82 -11.91
CA PRO A 217 26.06 5.94 -11.35
C PRO A 217 25.08 6.57 -12.36
N PRO A 218 23.85 6.05 -12.47
CA PRO A 218 22.88 6.56 -13.42
C PRO A 218 22.40 7.96 -13.05
N LYS A 219 22.10 8.78 -14.05
CA LYS A 219 21.51 10.11 -13.85
C LYS A 219 20.00 9.96 -13.55
N VAL A 220 19.61 10.08 -12.28
CA VAL A 220 18.19 10.13 -11.90
C VAL A 220 17.69 11.57 -12.09
N ALA A 221 16.85 11.79 -13.11
CA ALA A 221 16.32 13.08 -13.48
C ALA A 221 14.92 13.34 -12.87
N LEU A 222 14.20 12.28 -12.45
CA LEU A 222 12.86 12.39 -11.91
C LEU A 222 12.62 11.37 -10.81
N GLN A 223 11.93 11.80 -9.74
CA GLN A 223 11.38 10.91 -8.72
C GLN A 223 9.87 11.10 -8.65
N ALA A 224 9.12 10.00 -8.75
CA ALA A 224 7.65 10.04 -8.76
C ALA A 224 7.07 9.43 -7.47
N GLY A 225 6.17 10.16 -6.82
CA GLY A 225 5.47 9.73 -5.60
C GLY A 225 4.27 8.80 -5.84
N SER A 226 3.96 8.47 -7.11
CA SER A 226 2.91 7.52 -7.46
C SER A 226 3.23 6.80 -8.77
N ALA A 227 2.65 5.60 -8.97
CA ALA A 227 2.77 4.86 -10.21
C ALA A 227 2.21 5.65 -11.40
N PHE A 228 1.10 6.36 -11.20
CA PHE A 228 0.50 7.16 -12.27
C PHE A 228 1.44 8.29 -12.75
N SER A 229 2.05 9.03 -11.82
CA SER A 229 3.02 10.08 -12.17
C SER A 229 4.23 9.52 -12.92
N LEU A 230 4.70 8.33 -12.50
CA LEU A 230 5.79 7.64 -13.17
C LEU A 230 5.41 7.22 -14.59
N MET A 231 4.20 6.66 -14.78
CA MET A 231 3.67 6.31 -16.10
C MET A 231 3.61 7.51 -17.04
N VAL A 232 3.08 8.65 -16.55
CA VAL A 232 3.02 9.89 -17.36
C VAL A 232 4.42 10.35 -17.76
N ALA A 233 5.36 10.35 -16.82
CA ALA A 233 6.74 10.76 -17.10
C ALA A 233 7.39 9.85 -18.15
N LEU A 234 7.28 8.55 -18.00
CA LEU A 234 7.84 7.59 -18.96
C LEU A 234 7.18 7.69 -20.33
N ALA A 235 5.85 7.83 -20.41
CA ALA A 235 5.14 7.88 -21.68
C ALA A 235 5.43 9.16 -22.49
N GLN A 236 5.80 10.26 -21.84
CA GLN A 236 5.97 11.57 -22.47
C GLN A 236 7.43 12.02 -22.63
N THR A 237 8.39 11.21 -22.16
CA THR A 237 9.82 11.57 -22.19
C THR A 237 10.68 10.38 -22.55
N ASP A 238 11.99 10.63 -22.78
CA ASP A 238 13.00 9.59 -22.96
C ASP A 238 13.61 9.11 -21.64
N LEU A 239 12.87 9.24 -20.53
CA LEU A 239 13.28 8.67 -19.26
C LEU A 239 13.10 7.15 -19.26
N LEU A 240 14.03 6.46 -18.58
CA LEU A 240 13.95 5.04 -18.32
C LEU A 240 13.60 4.79 -16.86
N ALA A 241 12.96 3.66 -16.55
CA ALA A 241 12.76 3.23 -15.18
C ALA A 241 12.98 1.72 -15.05
N MET A 242 13.42 1.31 -13.85
CA MET A 242 13.50 -0.08 -13.48
C MET A 242 12.23 -0.46 -12.71
N LEU A 243 11.33 -1.18 -13.37
CA LEU A 243 9.99 -1.51 -12.88
C LEU A 243 9.77 -3.03 -12.80
N PRO A 244 8.78 -3.50 -12.02
CA PRO A 244 8.37 -4.90 -12.04
C PRO A 244 8.03 -5.35 -13.46
N ARG A 245 8.47 -6.55 -13.84
CA ARG A 245 8.32 -7.06 -15.22
C ARG A 245 6.84 -7.14 -15.66
N GLN A 246 5.93 -7.29 -14.72
CA GLN A 246 4.47 -7.36 -14.97
C GLN A 246 3.90 -6.09 -15.64
N TRP A 247 4.67 -5.01 -15.69
CA TRP A 247 4.28 -3.80 -16.43
C TRP A 247 4.30 -4.00 -17.95
N GLU A 248 5.00 -5.00 -18.44
CA GLU A 248 5.03 -5.35 -19.87
C GLU A 248 3.62 -5.73 -20.37
N ASP A 249 2.89 -6.50 -19.53
CA ASP A 249 1.57 -7.03 -19.87
C ASP A 249 0.42 -6.18 -19.30
N PHE A 250 0.73 -5.04 -18.67
CA PHE A 250 -0.28 -4.22 -18.04
C PHE A 250 -1.10 -3.44 -19.09
N PRO A 251 -2.42 -3.70 -19.23
CA PRO A 251 -3.22 -3.18 -20.32
C PRO A 251 -3.22 -1.65 -20.45
N LEU A 252 -3.09 -0.91 -19.31
CA LEU A 252 -3.10 0.54 -19.32
C LEU A 252 -1.78 1.17 -19.85
N THR A 253 -0.71 0.39 -19.89
CA THR A 253 0.60 0.88 -20.35
C THR A 253 1.06 0.22 -21.65
N ALA A 254 0.45 -0.88 -22.06
CA ALA A 254 0.87 -1.68 -23.19
C ALA A 254 0.98 -0.91 -24.52
N ASP A 255 0.20 0.15 -24.70
CA ASP A 255 0.27 1.01 -25.89
C ASP A 255 1.27 2.18 -25.76
N ALA A 256 1.68 2.55 -24.55
CA ALA A 256 2.54 3.69 -24.28
C ALA A 256 3.98 3.32 -23.92
N LEU A 257 4.17 2.18 -23.26
CA LEU A 257 5.46 1.75 -22.73
C LEU A 257 5.90 0.43 -23.37
N GLN A 258 7.21 0.18 -23.29
CA GLN A 258 7.83 -1.07 -23.74
C GLN A 258 8.99 -1.44 -22.84
N VAL A 259 9.29 -2.73 -22.75
CA VAL A 259 10.50 -3.24 -22.11
C VAL A 259 11.69 -3.07 -23.06
N ILE A 260 12.82 -2.67 -22.51
CA ILE A 260 14.12 -2.64 -23.19
C ILE A 260 14.85 -3.93 -22.83
N PRO A 261 15.28 -4.73 -23.82
CA PRO A 261 15.70 -6.13 -23.62
C PRO A 261 17.16 -6.25 -23.15
N VAL A 262 17.50 -5.62 -22.02
CA VAL A 262 18.83 -5.78 -21.43
C VAL A 262 19.06 -7.22 -20.95
N LYS A 263 20.29 -7.71 -21.11
CA LYS A 263 20.67 -9.09 -20.75
C LYS A 263 20.93 -9.28 -19.26
N GLU A 264 21.17 -8.20 -18.54
CA GLU A 264 21.43 -8.23 -17.12
C GLU A 264 20.17 -8.64 -16.34
N VAL A 265 20.35 -9.51 -15.35
CA VAL A 265 19.29 -9.87 -14.42
C VAL A 265 19.07 -8.71 -13.45
N LEU A 266 17.89 -8.14 -13.48
CA LEU A 266 17.52 -7.01 -12.63
C LEU A 266 16.83 -7.51 -11.36
N PRO A 267 17.51 -7.48 -10.19
CA PRO A 267 16.95 -7.99 -8.95
C PRO A 267 15.76 -7.15 -8.51
N ALA A 268 14.78 -7.80 -7.93
CA ALA A 268 13.63 -7.17 -7.29
C ALA A 268 13.42 -7.77 -5.90
N PRO A 269 12.82 -7.05 -4.96
CA PRO A 269 12.35 -7.63 -3.71
C PRO A 269 11.33 -8.74 -3.98
N ASP A 270 11.34 -9.80 -3.17
CA ASP A 270 10.26 -10.78 -3.15
C ASP A 270 8.91 -10.09 -2.89
N ILE A 271 7.85 -10.71 -3.32
CA ILE A 271 6.49 -10.26 -3.01
C ILE A 271 6.02 -11.00 -1.77
N VAL A 272 5.55 -10.24 -0.79
CA VAL A 272 5.10 -10.72 0.51
C VAL A 272 3.66 -10.32 0.80
N LEU A 273 2.98 -11.13 1.62
CA LEU A 273 1.77 -10.78 2.33
C LEU A 273 2.15 -10.44 3.78
N ILE A 274 1.78 -9.24 4.24
CA ILE A 274 1.99 -8.82 5.64
C ILE A 274 0.63 -8.52 6.26
N ARG A 275 0.38 -9.14 7.42
CA ARG A 275 -0.86 -8.98 8.18
C ARG A 275 -0.61 -9.17 9.68
N ARG A 276 -1.61 -8.89 10.49
CA ARG A 276 -1.55 -9.18 11.92
C ARG A 276 -1.72 -10.67 12.16
N PRO A 277 -0.89 -11.31 13.01
CA PRO A 277 -0.93 -12.75 13.23
C PRO A 277 -2.18 -13.22 13.96
N ASP A 278 -2.66 -12.43 14.94
CA ASP A 278 -3.74 -12.80 15.84
C ASP A 278 -5.15 -12.56 15.26
N LEU A 279 -5.21 -12.03 14.03
CA LEU A 279 -6.46 -11.65 13.39
C LEU A 279 -6.48 -12.18 11.96
N PRO A 280 -7.26 -13.22 11.68
CA PRO A 280 -7.45 -13.72 10.34
C PRO A 280 -8.04 -12.63 9.45
N LEU A 281 -7.82 -12.72 8.16
CA LEU A 281 -8.52 -11.87 7.20
C LEU A 281 -10.02 -12.22 7.23
N THR A 282 -10.86 -11.22 6.94
CA THR A 282 -12.28 -11.50 6.70
C THR A 282 -12.44 -12.39 5.47
N PRO A 283 -13.57 -13.10 5.28
CA PRO A 283 -13.79 -13.93 4.10
C PRO A 283 -13.57 -13.20 2.77
N ALA A 284 -13.94 -11.91 2.70
CA ALA A 284 -13.65 -11.07 1.54
C ALA A 284 -12.16 -10.82 1.35
N GLY A 285 -11.41 -10.62 2.45
CA GLY A 285 -9.97 -10.42 2.42
C GLY A 285 -9.22 -11.65 1.95
N GLU A 286 -9.54 -12.82 2.51
CA GLU A 286 -8.96 -14.10 2.07
C GLU A 286 -9.23 -14.36 0.60
N HIS A 287 -10.49 -14.16 0.17
CA HIS A 287 -10.86 -14.37 -1.23
C HIS A 287 -10.12 -13.43 -2.19
N LEU A 288 -9.91 -12.17 -1.82
CA LEU A 288 -9.13 -11.24 -2.66
C LEU A 288 -7.67 -11.69 -2.79
N VAL A 289 -7.04 -12.09 -1.68
CA VAL A 289 -5.67 -12.60 -1.68
C VAL A 289 -5.57 -13.85 -2.54
N ASP A 290 -6.48 -14.82 -2.36
CA ASP A 290 -6.52 -16.06 -3.16
C ASP A 290 -6.67 -15.78 -4.65
N LEU A 291 -7.56 -14.85 -5.03
CA LEU A 291 -7.71 -14.45 -6.42
C LEU A 291 -6.44 -13.82 -6.97
N MET A 292 -5.79 -12.93 -6.22
CA MET A 292 -4.54 -12.30 -6.66
C MET A 292 -3.43 -13.34 -6.86
N LEU A 293 -3.32 -14.33 -5.96
CA LEU A 293 -2.31 -15.39 -6.06
C LEU A 293 -2.48 -16.29 -7.29
N ARG A 294 -3.68 -16.41 -7.85
CA ARG A 294 -3.91 -17.16 -9.10
C ARG A 294 -3.28 -16.49 -10.32
N PHE A 295 -3.00 -15.19 -10.25
CA PHE A 295 -2.31 -14.42 -11.28
C PHE A 295 -0.82 -14.19 -10.95
N ALA A 296 -0.35 -14.76 -9.85
CA ALA A 296 1.07 -14.72 -9.52
C ALA A 296 1.87 -15.50 -10.56
N PRO A 297 3.10 -15.06 -10.89
CA PRO A 297 4.00 -15.84 -11.73
C PRO A 297 4.17 -17.25 -11.14
N ALA A 298 4.19 -18.26 -11.99
CA ALA A 298 4.51 -19.61 -11.55
C ALA A 298 5.84 -19.57 -10.78
N LYS A 299 5.88 -20.17 -9.57
CA LYS A 299 7.15 -20.29 -8.82
C LYS A 299 8.21 -20.81 -9.80
N PRO A 300 9.35 -20.13 -9.97
CA PRO A 300 10.45 -20.78 -10.65
C PRO A 300 10.72 -22.07 -9.87
N LEU A 301 10.66 -23.20 -10.55
CA LEU A 301 11.20 -24.44 -10.03
C LEU A 301 12.62 -24.10 -9.58
N LEU A 302 12.87 -24.17 -8.28
CA LEU A 302 14.22 -24.06 -7.75
C LEU A 302 15.04 -25.06 -8.56
N ALA A 303 15.95 -24.55 -9.36
CA ALA A 303 17.02 -25.39 -9.92
C ALA A 303 17.82 -25.86 -8.71
N ASP A 304 17.74 -27.17 -8.46
CA ASP A 304 18.57 -27.89 -7.49
C ASP A 304 20.08 -27.65 -7.73
#